data_0c0958dadc2b5ea30e78531fec05c549
#
_entry.id   0c0958dadc2b5ea30e78531fec05c549
#
_cell.length_a   1.000
_cell.length_b   1.000
_cell.length_c   1.000
_cell.angle_alpha   90.00
_cell.angle_beta   90.00
_cell.angle_gamma   90.00
#
_symmetry.space_group_name_H-M   'P 1'
#
loop_
_entity.id
_entity.type
_entity.pdbx_description
1 polymer ?
#
loop_
_entity_poly.entity_id
_entity_poly.type
_entity_poly.pdbx_seq_one_letter_code
_entity_poly.pdbx_strand_id
1 'polypeptide(L)'
;KVHFPISRIDVMDGSRRSSKSNAYFSGLGKNKRIALFDTLIEKHSVDELLSIIAHEVGHYKKRHNIKGIVLGVVQTGIMFFLLSIFLNNTGLFAAFKMENLSIYASLLFFSVLYSPIELIMSFVGNAISRKHEFEADAFAKKSIETGEHLINGLKNLTVTNLGNLTPHPLTVWMSYSHPPVLDRIHALFD
;
A
#
# COMPACT_ATOMS: atom_id res chain seq x y z
N LYS A 1 -9.85 -16.27 18.88
CA LYS A 1 -10.44 -17.08 17.77
C LYS A 1 -9.54 -17.10 16.53
N VAL A 2 -8.80 -16.03 16.26
CA VAL A 2 -7.84 -15.99 15.13
C VAL A 2 -6.45 -16.21 15.70
N HIS A 3 -5.93 -17.45 15.64
CA HIS A 3 -4.57 -17.77 16.10
C HIS A 3 -3.54 -16.98 15.28
N PHE A 4 -3.22 -15.77 15.75
CA PHE A 4 -2.23 -14.89 15.15
C PHE A 4 -1.02 -14.78 16.09
N PRO A 5 0.18 -15.21 15.67
CA PRO A 5 1.38 -15.17 16.50
C PRO A 5 1.92 -13.74 16.57
N ILE A 6 1.30 -12.88 17.35
CA ILE A 6 1.86 -11.56 17.67
C ILE A 6 2.92 -11.74 18.75
N SER A 7 4.12 -11.23 18.52
CA SER A 7 5.15 -11.16 19.56
C SER A 7 4.93 -9.99 20.50
N ARG A 8 4.44 -8.84 19.97
CA ARG A 8 4.09 -7.66 20.76
C ARG A 8 3.25 -6.65 19.96
N ILE A 9 2.58 -5.77 20.70
CA ILE A 9 1.94 -4.55 20.18
C ILE A 9 2.78 -3.37 20.67
N ASP A 10 3.24 -2.54 19.75
CA ASP A 10 4.01 -1.33 20.03
C ASP A 10 3.10 -0.11 19.91
N VAL A 11 3.26 0.87 20.80
CA VAL A 11 2.66 2.19 20.68
C VAL A 11 3.72 3.16 20.20
N MET A 12 3.42 3.88 19.12
CA MET A 12 4.29 4.90 18.55
C MET A 12 3.83 6.28 18.98
N ASP A 13 4.76 7.10 19.46
CA ASP A 13 4.57 8.51 19.77
C ASP A 13 4.48 9.33 18.46
N GLY A 14 3.36 9.14 17.74
CA GLY A 14 3.08 9.81 16.47
C GLY A 14 2.62 11.24 16.64
N SER A 15 1.95 11.55 17.76
CA SER A 15 1.39 12.87 18.08
C SER A 15 2.42 14.01 18.07
N ARG A 16 3.66 13.69 18.37
CA ARG A 16 4.78 14.66 18.27
C ARG A 16 5.06 15.19 16.87
N ARG A 17 4.66 14.46 15.83
CA ARG A 17 5.01 14.77 14.44
C ARG A 17 3.80 15.01 13.54
N SER A 18 2.65 14.43 13.88
CA SER A 18 1.46 14.50 13.05
C SER A 18 0.21 14.27 13.89
N SER A 19 -0.88 14.93 13.53
CA SER A 19 -2.21 14.66 14.06
C SER A 19 -2.90 13.46 13.38
N LYS A 20 -2.27 12.88 12.33
CA LYS A 20 -2.82 11.75 11.60
C LYS A 20 -2.73 10.47 12.40
N SER A 21 -3.76 9.65 12.30
CA SER A 21 -3.85 8.34 12.94
C SER A 21 -3.46 7.24 11.95
N ASN A 22 -2.71 6.24 12.43
CA ASN A 22 -2.30 5.10 11.62
C ASN A 22 -2.06 3.86 12.47
N ALA A 23 -2.16 2.68 11.82
CA ALA A 23 -1.70 1.40 12.33
C ALA A 23 -0.98 0.65 11.20
N TYR A 24 0.01 -0.16 11.54
CA TYR A 24 0.62 -1.02 10.56
C TYR A 24 1.21 -2.29 11.16
N PHE A 25 1.24 -3.33 10.35
CA PHE A 25 1.89 -4.59 10.67
C PHE A 25 3.35 -4.57 10.18
N SER A 26 4.27 -5.04 11.03
CA SER A 26 5.69 -5.15 10.71
C SER A 26 6.28 -6.48 11.20
N GLY A 27 7.32 -6.93 10.52
CA GLY A 27 8.09 -8.11 10.89
C GLY A 27 7.89 -9.32 9.99
N LEU A 28 8.88 -10.20 10.02
CA LEU A 28 8.94 -11.44 9.25
C LEU A 28 9.12 -12.65 10.19
N GLY A 29 8.64 -13.81 9.77
CA GLY A 29 8.83 -15.06 10.52
C GLY A 29 8.17 -15.03 11.90
N LYS A 30 8.96 -15.21 12.96
CA LYS A 30 8.51 -15.25 14.36
C LYS A 30 8.43 -13.85 15.01
N ASN A 31 9.10 -12.86 14.47
CA ASN A 31 9.19 -11.50 15.04
C ASN A 31 8.12 -10.58 14.41
N LYS A 32 6.87 -10.83 14.75
CA LYS A 32 5.72 -10.08 14.24
C LYS A 32 5.20 -9.10 15.27
N ARG A 33 5.00 -7.85 14.85
CA ARG A 33 4.47 -6.81 15.71
C ARG A 33 3.45 -5.95 14.97
N ILE A 34 2.51 -5.42 15.70
CA ILE A 34 1.60 -4.38 15.25
C ILE A 34 2.03 -3.09 15.94
N ALA A 35 2.18 -2.02 15.18
CA ALA A 35 2.44 -0.68 15.69
C ALA A 35 1.16 0.15 15.54
N LEU A 36 0.73 0.75 16.64
CA LEU A 36 -0.41 1.66 16.71
C LEU A 36 0.11 3.05 17.04
N PHE A 37 -0.38 4.08 16.36
CA PHE A 37 -0.09 5.45 16.76
C PHE A 37 -0.91 5.80 18.01
N ASP A 38 -0.32 6.56 18.93
CA ASP A 38 -1.01 7.12 20.09
C ASP A 38 -2.28 7.89 19.69
N THR A 39 -2.20 8.69 18.62
CA THR A 39 -3.35 9.40 18.03
C THR A 39 -4.47 8.48 17.56
N LEU A 40 -4.18 7.22 17.17
CA LEU A 40 -5.18 6.24 16.82
C LEU A 40 -5.89 5.72 18.09
N ILE A 41 -5.12 5.42 19.13
CA ILE A 41 -5.62 4.88 20.39
C ILE A 41 -6.54 5.90 21.09
N GLU A 42 -6.16 7.17 21.05
CA GLU A 42 -6.94 8.25 21.70
C GLU A 42 -8.29 8.53 21.02
N LYS A 43 -8.39 8.29 19.71
CA LYS A 43 -9.55 8.70 18.90
C LYS A 43 -10.52 7.56 18.56
N HIS A 44 -10.20 6.33 18.94
CA HIS A 44 -11.00 5.15 18.57
C HIS A 44 -11.40 4.35 19.81
N SER A 45 -12.61 3.79 19.77
CA SER A 45 -13.06 2.83 20.77
C SER A 45 -12.25 1.52 20.68
N VAL A 46 -12.31 0.71 21.75
CA VAL A 46 -11.64 -0.59 21.79
C VAL A 46 -12.12 -1.50 20.65
N ASP A 47 -13.42 -1.50 20.34
CA ASP A 47 -14.01 -2.33 19.30
C ASP A 47 -13.56 -1.87 17.89
N GLU A 48 -13.46 -0.55 17.67
CA GLU A 48 -12.88 0.00 16.44
C GLU A 48 -11.40 -0.39 16.30
N LEU A 49 -10.61 -0.28 17.37
CA LEU A 49 -9.21 -0.70 17.39
C LEU A 49 -9.06 -2.20 17.10
N LEU A 50 -9.90 -3.03 17.69
CA LEU A 50 -9.91 -4.47 17.40
C LEU A 50 -10.24 -4.77 15.94
N SER A 51 -11.16 -4.00 15.33
CA SER A 51 -11.52 -4.17 13.92
C SER A 51 -10.38 -3.73 12.99
N ILE A 52 -9.67 -2.65 13.31
CA ILE A 52 -8.49 -2.20 12.59
C ILE A 52 -7.36 -3.24 12.72
N ILE A 53 -7.12 -3.77 13.91
CA ILE A 53 -6.13 -4.84 14.12
C ILE A 53 -6.52 -6.10 13.33
N ALA A 54 -7.80 -6.47 13.28
CA ALA A 54 -8.26 -7.61 12.50
C ALA A 54 -8.03 -7.40 10.99
N HIS A 55 -8.19 -6.18 10.48
CA HIS A 55 -7.84 -5.82 9.11
C HIS A 55 -6.34 -6.03 8.83
N GLU A 56 -5.45 -5.54 9.71
CA GLU A 56 -4.01 -5.77 9.60
C GLU A 56 -3.63 -7.26 9.62
N VAL A 57 -4.31 -8.04 10.49
CA VAL A 57 -4.17 -9.50 10.51
C VAL A 57 -4.65 -10.12 9.20
N GLY A 58 -5.67 -9.54 8.57
CA GLY A 58 -6.16 -9.92 7.24
C GLY A 58 -5.07 -9.84 6.18
N HIS A 59 -4.34 -8.73 6.11
CA HIS A 59 -3.19 -8.57 5.22
C HIS A 59 -2.15 -9.66 5.42
N TYR A 60 -1.85 -9.98 6.66
CA TYR A 60 -0.91 -11.05 6.96
C TYR A 60 -1.42 -12.44 6.53
N LYS A 61 -2.66 -12.81 6.92
CA LYS A 61 -3.24 -14.12 6.62
C LYS A 61 -3.37 -14.37 5.11
N LYS A 62 -3.68 -13.32 4.34
CA LYS A 62 -3.76 -13.35 2.89
C LYS A 62 -2.39 -13.22 2.19
N ARG A 63 -1.30 -13.08 2.98
CA ARG A 63 0.08 -12.95 2.50
C ARG A 63 0.30 -11.74 1.57
N HIS A 64 -0.43 -10.65 1.78
CA HIS A 64 -0.35 -9.46 0.92
C HIS A 64 1.06 -8.88 0.90
N ASN A 65 1.75 -8.85 2.05
CA ASN A 65 3.14 -8.39 2.14
C ASN A 65 4.10 -9.24 1.29
N ILE A 66 3.94 -10.57 1.30
CA ILE A 66 4.78 -11.47 0.48
C ILE A 66 4.49 -11.24 -1.00
N LYS A 67 3.21 -11.15 -1.38
CA LYS A 67 2.81 -10.85 -2.77
C LYS A 67 3.38 -9.51 -3.23
N GLY A 68 3.35 -8.48 -2.37
CA GLY A 68 3.94 -7.18 -2.63
C GLY A 68 5.46 -7.23 -2.84
N ILE A 69 6.18 -7.98 -1.98
CA ILE A 69 7.63 -8.20 -2.13
C ILE A 69 7.94 -8.90 -3.46
N VAL A 70 7.20 -9.97 -3.79
CA VAL A 70 7.41 -10.69 -5.07
C VAL A 70 7.16 -9.78 -6.26
N LEU A 71 6.08 -9.00 -6.22
CA LEU A 71 5.78 -8.02 -7.27
C LEU A 71 6.91 -6.99 -7.41
N GLY A 72 7.40 -6.44 -6.29
CA GLY A 72 8.50 -5.49 -6.28
C GLY A 72 9.81 -6.08 -6.85
N VAL A 73 10.13 -7.33 -6.50
CA VAL A 73 11.31 -8.04 -7.06
C VAL A 73 11.17 -8.22 -8.58
N VAL A 74 9.98 -8.62 -9.05
CA VAL A 74 9.72 -8.76 -10.49
C VAL A 74 9.85 -7.42 -11.21
N GLN A 75 9.26 -6.35 -10.68
CA GLN A 75 9.35 -5.00 -11.24
C GLN A 75 10.79 -4.51 -11.30
N THR A 76 11.55 -4.69 -10.22
CA THR A 76 12.98 -4.33 -10.17
C THR A 76 13.79 -5.14 -11.18
N GLY A 77 13.50 -6.44 -11.32
CA GLY A 77 14.13 -7.30 -12.33
C GLY A 77 13.87 -6.82 -13.75
N ILE A 78 12.63 -6.46 -14.08
CA ILE A 78 12.28 -5.89 -15.40
C ILE A 78 13.02 -4.58 -15.62
N MET A 79 13.06 -3.70 -14.62
CA MET A 79 13.79 -2.43 -14.72
C MET A 79 15.27 -2.64 -15.02
N PHE A 80 15.96 -3.50 -14.29
CA PHE A 80 17.38 -3.77 -14.53
C PHE A 80 17.64 -4.51 -15.85
N PHE A 81 16.74 -5.41 -16.24
CA PHE A 81 16.83 -6.07 -17.55
C PHE A 81 16.73 -5.05 -18.68
N LEU A 82 15.75 -4.15 -18.66
CA LEU A 82 15.61 -3.09 -19.65
C LEU A 82 16.82 -2.15 -19.61
N LEU A 83 17.27 -1.72 -18.43
CA LEU A 83 18.46 -0.89 -18.28
C LEU A 83 19.68 -1.54 -18.93
N SER A 84 19.88 -2.85 -18.79
CA SER A 84 21.02 -3.58 -19.39
C SER A 84 21.02 -3.50 -20.92
N ILE A 85 19.83 -3.49 -21.54
CA ILE A 85 19.66 -3.33 -22.99
C ILE A 85 20.01 -1.89 -23.42
N PHE A 86 19.68 -0.90 -22.60
CA PHE A 86 19.84 0.51 -22.94
C PHE A 86 21.26 1.02 -22.76
N LEU A 87 22.02 0.49 -21.79
CA LEU A 87 23.36 1.02 -21.43
C LEU A 87 24.35 1.11 -22.57
N ASN A 88 24.31 0.17 -23.53
CA ASN A 88 25.27 0.08 -24.64
C ASN A 88 24.60 0.19 -26.01
N ASN A 89 23.39 0.74 -26.08
CA ASN A 89 22.64 0.80 -27.33
C ASN A 89 23.04 2.04 -28.15
N THR A 90 23.90 1.86 -29.14
CA THR A 90 24.36 2.94 -30.01
C THR A 90 23.23 3.61 -30.81
N GLY A 91 22.18 2.85 -31.17
CA GLY A 91 21.01 3.39 -31.84
C GLY A 91 20.22 4.37 -30.94
N LEU A 92 20.16 4.12 -29.62
CA LEU A 92 19.57 5.03 -28.65
C LEU A 92 20.35 6.35 -28.60
N PHE A 93 21.66 6.29 -28.52
CA PHE A 93 22.52 7.48 -28.51
C PHE A 93 22.38 8.29 -29.78
N ALA A 94 22.36 7.64 -30.95
CA ALA A 94 22.10 8.29 -32.22
C ALA A 94 20.74 9.00 -32.29
N ALA A 95 19.69 8.39 -31.73
CA ALA A 95 18.35 9.01 -31.62
C ALA A 95 18.36 10.29 -30.78
N PHE A 96 19.20 10.37 -29.76
CA PHE A 96 19.41 11.56 -28.92
C PHE A 96 20.54 12.47 -29.48
N LYS A 97 21.03 12.23 -30.70
CA LYS A 97 22.07 13.01 -31.36
C LYS A 97 23.38 13.07 -30.58
N MET A 98 23.73 12.00 -29.88
CA MET A 98 25.00 11.85 -29.16
C MET A 98 25.94 10.92 -29.94
N GLU A 99 27.17 11.36 -30.13
CA GLU A 99 28.20 10.60 -30.85
C GLU A 99 28.95 9.62 -29.93
N ASN A 100 29.07 9.95 -28.65
CA ASN A 100 29.84 9.17 -27.69
C ASN A 100 28.95 8.46 -26.68
N LEU A 101 29.23 7.19 -26.41
CA LEU A 101 28.61 6.43 -25.36
C LEU A 101 29.02 6.99 -23.99
N SER A 102 28.04 7.25 -23.14
CA SER A 102 28.25 7.74 -21.79
C SER A 102 27.27 7.06 -20.80
N ILE A 103 27.78 6.49 -19.73
CA ILE A 103 26.96 5.84 -18.72
C ILE A 103 25.94 6.81 -18.12
N TYR A 104 26.35 8.05 -17.85
CA TYR A 104 25.45 9.08 -17.32
C TYR A 104 24.31 9.41 -18.26
N ALA A 105 24.61 9.56 -19.57
CA ALA A 105 23.60 9.81 -20.57
C ALA A 105 22.66 8.59 -20.73
N SER A 106 23.20 7.37 -20.69
CA SER A 106 22.38 6.14 -20.72
C SER A 106 21.36 6.11 -19.58
N LEU A 107 21.78 6.43 -18.34
CA LEU A 107 20.90 6.47 -17.19
C LEU A 107 19.82 7.54 -17.32
N LEU A 108 20.17 8.72 -17.85
CA LEU A 108 19.22 9.79 -18.09
C LEU A 108 18.19 9.39 -19.15
N PHE A 109 18.64 8.89 -20.29
CA PHE A 109 17.74 8.46 -21.38
C PHE A 109 16.85 7.31 -20.92
N PHE A 110 17.42 6.34 -20.19
CA PHE A 110 16.66 5.26 -19.62
C PHE A 110 15.57 5.76 -18.68
N SER A 111 15.87 6.69 -17.77
CA SER A 111 14.86 7.21 -16.83
C SER A 111 13.68 7.87 -17.53
N VAL A 112 13.94 8.62 -18.61
CA VAL A 112 12.89 9.25 -19.42
C VAL A 112 12.04 8.20 -20.15
N LEU A 113 12.70 7.22 -20.79
CA LEU A 113 12.02 6.21 -21.59
C LEU A 113 11.34 5.12 -20.75
N TYR A 114 11.82 4.88 -19.53
CA TYR A 114 11.21 3.93 -18.59
C TYR A 114 9.98 4.51 -17.88
N SER A 115 9.88 5.83 -17.76
CA SER A 115 8.79 6.45 -17.01
C SER A 115 7.36 6.07 -17.47
N PRO A 116 7.04 5.90 -18.77
CA PRO A 116 5.74 5.40 -19.19
C PRO A 116 5.49 3.94 -18.77
N ILE A 117 6.54 3.11 -18.74
CA ILE A 117 6.45 1.71 -18.30
C ILE A 117 6.17 1.67 -16.81
N GLU A 118 6.88 2.47 -16.01
CA GLU A 118 6.65 2.60 -14.58
C GLU A 118 5.22 3.06 -14.28
N LEU A 119 4.71 4.02 -15.05
CA LEU A 119 3.34 4.50 -14.92
C LEU A 119 2.32 3.35 -15.13
N ILE A 120 2.48 2.55 -16.17
CA ILE A 120 1.60 1.39 -16.44
C ILE A 120 1.71 0.37 -15.30
N MET A 121 2.93 0.08 -14.84
CA MET A 121 3.13 -0.86 -13.73
C MET A 121 2.53 -0.36 -12.42
N SER A 122 2.54 0.96 -12.18
CA SER A 122 1.89 1.56 -11.01
C SER A 122 0.36 1.36 -11.02
N PHE A 123 -0.28 1.45 -12.18
CA PHE A 123 -1.72 1.18 -12.29
C PHE A 123 -2.07 -0.25 -11.90
N VAL A 124 -1.28 -1.22 -12.37
CA VAL A 124 -1.45 -2.63 -12.02
C VAL A 124 -1.21 -2.83 -10.52
N GLY A 125 -0.15 -2.26 -9.97
CA GLY A 125 0.17 -2.31 -8.54
C GLY A 125 -0.93 -1.72 -7.67
N ASN A 126 -1.45 -0.55 -8.04
CA ASN A 126 -2.55 0.11 -7.34
C ASN A 126 -3.84 -0.72 -7.39
N ALA A 127 -4.16 -1.33 -8.53
CA ALA A 127 -5.33 -2.21 -8.65
C ALA A 127 -5.22 -3.44 -7.74
N ILE A 128 -4.04 -4.08 -7.69
CA ILE A 128 -3.77 -5.21 -6.80
C ILE A 128 -3.87 -4.77 -5.33
N SER A 129 -3.30 -3.61 -4.99
CA SER A 129 -3.35 -3.07 -3.63
C SER A 129 -4.78 -2.82 -3.18
N ARG A 130 -5.61 -2.17 -4.01
CA ARG A 130 -7.04 -1.96 -3.69
C ARG A 130 -7.81 -3.27 -3.50
N LYS A 131 -7.51 -4.29 -4.29
CA LYS A 131 -8.11 -5.63 -4.09
C LYS A 131 -7.69 -6.23 -2.74
N HIS A 132 -6.44 -6.07 -2.35
CA HIS A 132 -5.94 -6.54 -1.05
C HIS A 132 -6.65 -5.86 0.12
N GLU A 133 -7.01 -4.58 0.00
CA GLU A 133 -7.79 -3.86 1.02
C GLU A 133 -9.17 -4.48 1.23
N PHE A 134 -9.91 -4.75 0.15
CA PHE A 134 -11.22 -5.42 0.24
C PHE A 134 -11.10 -6.82 0.84
N GLU A 135 -10.05 -7.58 0.47
CA GLU A 135 -9.80 -8.90 1.06
C GLU A 135 -9.49 -8.83 2.55
N ALA A 136 -8.79 -7.80 3.01
CA ALA A 136 -8.49 -7.56 4.42
C ALA A 136 -9.74 -7.10 5.19
N ASP A 137 -10.56 -6.24 4.60
CA ASP A 137 -11.85 -5.80 5.17
C ASP A 137 -12.81 -6.97 5.35
N ALA A 138 -12.96 -7.81 4.33
CA ALA A 138 -13.80 -9.00 4.42
C ALA A 138 -13.29 -10.00 5.48
N PHE A 139 -11.97 -10.12 5.65
CA PHE A 139 -11.39 -10.92 6.72
C PHE A 139 -11.70 -10.34 8.10
N ALA A 140 -11.59 -9.02 8.27
CA ALA A 140 -11.90 -8.34 9.52
C ALA A 140 -13.38 -8.53 9.89
N LYS A 141 -14.31 -8.25 8.97
CA LYS A 141 -15.76 -8.46 9.14
C LYS A 141 -16.06 -9.89 9.60
N LYS A 142 -15.49 -10.89 8.92
CA LYS A 142 -15.69 -12.31 9.27
C LYS A 142 -15.11 -12.67 10.65
N SER A 143 -14.00 -12.06 11.04
CA SER A 143 -13.29 -12.39 12.28
C SER A 143 -13.97 -11.84 13.52
N ILE A 144 -14.66 -10.69 13.39
CA ILE A 144 -15.35 -9.96 14.48
C ILE A 144 -16.87 -10.21 14.41
N GLU A 145 -17.35 -10.90 13.38
CA GLU A 145 -18.78 -11.22 13.15
C GLU A 145 -19.66 -9.99 12.86
N THR A 146 -19.05 -8.81 12.68
CA THR A 146 -19.72 -7.58 12.29
C THR A 146 -18.79 -6.65 11.51
N GLY A 147 -19.33 -5.91 10.55
CA GLY A 147 -18.61 -4.86 9.83
C GLY A 147 -18.70 -3.48 10.49
N GLU A 148 -19.64 -3.29 11.45
CA GLU A 148 -20.01 -1.99 11.99
C GLU A 148 -18.82 -1.25 12.64
N HIS A 149 -18.06 -1.93 13.48
CA HIS A 149 -16.91 -1.34 14.16
C HIS A 149 -15.81 -0.91 13.18
N LEU A 150 -15.59 -1.71 12.12
CA LEU A 150 -14.64 -1.33 11.07
C LEU A 150 -15.14 -0.13 10.27
N ILE A 151 -16.44 -0.08 9.94
CA ILE A 151 -17.08 1.07 9.28
C ILE A 151 -16.89 2.34 10.10
N ASN A 152 -17.13 2.28 11.41
CA ASN A 152 -16.95 3.42 12.30
C ASN A 152 -15.47 3.83 12.40
N GLY A 153 -14.56 2.87 12.51
CA GLY A 153 -13.13 3.11 12.49
C GLY A 153 -12.67 3.79 11.19
N LEU A 154 -13.15 3.33 10.03
CA LEU A 154 -12.86 3.93 8.72
C LEU A 154 -13.38 5.38 8.61
N LYS A 155 -14.60 5.65 9.12
CA LYS A 155 -15.15 7.01 9.17
C LYS A 155 -14.27 7.93 10.04
N ASN A 156 -13.92 7.49 11.24
CA ASN A 156 -13.08 8.25 12.17
C ASN A 156 -11.69 8.51 11.61
N LEU A 157 -11.06 7.50 10.99
CA LEU A 157 -9.78 7.64 10.30
C LEU A 157 -9.86 8.66 9.15
N THR A 158 -10.95 8.63 8.38
CA THR A 158 -11.12 9.53 7.24
C THR A 158 -11.26 10.98 7.70
N VAL A 159 -12.05 11.23 8.75
CA VAL A 159 -12.20 12.58 9.35
C VAL A 159 -10.87 13.05 9.93
N THR A 160 -10.19 12.21 10.71
CA THR A 160 -8.92 12.56 11.34
C THR A 160 -7.81 12.85 10.34
N ASN A 161 -7.78 12.10 9.24
CA ASN A 161 -6.76 12.21 8.21
C ASN A 161 -7.13 13.20 7.09
N LEU A 162 -8.29 13.86 7.18
CA LEU A 162 -8.83 14.77 6.16
C LEU A 162 -8.93 14.09 4.79
N GLY A 163 -9.45 12.85 4.79
CA GLY A 163 -9.59 12.05 3.58
C GLY A 163 -10.62 12.64 2.60
N ASN A 164 -10.33 12.57 1.31
CA ASN A 164 -11.29 12.94 0.27
C ASN A 164 -12.38 11.88 0.15
N LEU A 165 -13.65 12.27 0.38
CA LEU A 165 -14.80 11.36 0.33
C LEU A 165 -15.27 11.07 -1.09
N THR A 166 -15.04 11.99 -2.03
CA THR A 166 -15.53 11.92 -3.41
C THR A 166 -14.41 12.12 -4.43
N PRO A 167 -13.35 11.28 -4.40
CA PRO A 167 -12.28 11.40 -5.38
C PRO A 167 -12.80 11.04 -6.78
N HIS A 168 -12.27 11.74 -7.80
CA HIS A 168 -12.63 11.42 -9.17
C HIS A 168 -12.20 9.99 -9.55
N PRO A 169 -13.06 9.16 -10.21
CA PRO A 169 -12.75 7.75 -10.49
C PRO A 169 -11.43 7.53 -11.23
N LEU A 170 -11.09 8.42 -12.17
CA LEU A 170 -9.82 8.37 -12.89
C LEU A 170 -8.62 8.54 -11.93
N THR A 171 -8.71 9.46 -10.95
CA THR A 171 -7.66 9.66 -9.94
C THR A 171 -7.51 8.42 -9.06
N VAL A 172 -8.62 7.79 -8.67
CA VAL A 172 -8.60 6.52 -7.92
C VAL A 172 -7.90 5.43 -8.72
N TRP A 173 -8.28 5.29 -9.99
CA TRP A 173 -7.69 4.28 -10.86
C TRP A 173 -6.18 4.46 -11.03
N MET A 174 -5.73 5.71 -11.24
CA MET A 174 -4.33 6.02 -11.52
C MET A 174 -3.43 6.00 -10.28
N SER A 175 -3.91 6.56 -9.14
CA SER A 175 -3.01 6.97 -8.06
C SER A 175 -3.32 6.37 -6.69
N TYR A 176 -4.52 5.80 -6.48
CA TYR A 176 -4.92 5.32 -5.17
C TYR A 176 -4.51 3.86 -4.97
N SER A 177 -3.66 3.62 -3.99
CA SER A 177 -3.32 2.27 -3.51
C SER A 177 -4.40 1.70 -2.57
N HIS A 178 -5.24 2.54 -1.98
CA HIS A 178 -6.38 2.16 -1.15
C HIS A 178 -7.69 2.59 -1.83
N PRO A 179 -8.76 1.79 -1.74
CA PRO A 179 -10.06 2.20 -2.26
C PRO A 179 -10.59 3.43 -1.49
N PRO A 180 -11.43 4.27 -2.12
CA PRO A 180 -12.18 5.30 -1.40
C PRO A 180 -12.93 4.71 -0.22
N VAL A 181 -13.00 5.45 0.88
CA VAL A 181 -13.64 4.97 2.11
C VAL A 181 -15.10 4.57 1.89
N LEU A 182 -15.83 5.29 1.03
CA LEU A 182 -17.24 4.96 0.73
C LEU A 182 -17.37 3.61 0.04
N ASP A 183 -16.47 3.26 -0.89
CA ASP A 183 -16.47 1.97 -1.57
C ASP A 183 -16.20 0.82 -0.58
N ARG A 184 -15.26 1.02 0.37
CA ARG A 184 -14.98 0.06 1.44
C ARG A 184 -16.19 -0.13 2.37
N ILE A 185 -16.84 0.97 2.74
CA ILE A 185 -18.05 0.93 3.57
C ILE A 185 -19.18 0.17 2.86
N HIS A 186 -19.43 0.44 1.58
CA HIS A 186 -20.45 -0.29 0.80
C HIS A 186 -20.14 -1.79 0.78
N ALA A 187 -18.90 -2.18 0.49
CA ALA A 187 -18.49 -3.60 0.48
C ALA A 187 -18.56 -4.28 1.86
N LEU A 188 -18.57 -3.52 2.95
CA LEU A 188 -18.75 -4.05 4.30
C LEU A 188 -20.23 -4.23 4.68
N PHE A 189 -21.16 -3.53 4.03
CA PHE A 189 -22.60 -3.76 4.21
C PHE A 189 -23.10 -5.01 3.50
N ASP A 190 -22.55 -5.32 2.30
CA ASP A 190 -22.84 -6.53 1.51
C ASP A 190 -22.32 -7.80 2.20
#